data_9d0b5879f98acedf20fa49832dd38000
#
_entry.id   9d0b5879f98acedf20fa49832dd38000
#
_cell.length_a   1.000
_cell.length_b   1.000
_cell.length_c   1.000
_cell.angle_alpha   90.00
_cell.angle_beta   90.00
_cell.angle_gamma   90.00
#
_symmetry.space_group_name_H-M   'P 1'
#
loop_
_entity.id
_entity.type
_entity.pdbx_description
1 polymer ?
#
loop_
_entity_poly.entity_id
_entity_poly.type
_entity_poly.pdbx_seq_one_letter_code
_entity_poly.pdbx_strand_id
1 'polypeptide(L)'
;MKNLKTNQIAVSNFPYYKYSLDYALDSLARMGGKNLEFYACDPHLHMDDASVSDIKTAARKVRENGLKTICVTPEQCNYPVNIASANIAARKRSIAVYVKAMETAVEMDCQLCQFLAGFGCLDEADEDIWKRSVESLGYLADLAETYGIHI
;
A
#
# COMPACT_ATOMS: atom_id res chain seq x y z
N MET A 1 31.35 6.52 -4.83
CA MET A 1 29.89 6.38 -4.57
C MET A 1 29.40 7.73 -4.05
N LYS A 2 28.35 8.31 -4.62
CA LYS A 2 27.70 9.47 -4.00
C LYS A 2 27.06 9.00 -2.68
N ASN A 3 27.38 9.67 -1.57
CA ASN A 3 26.78 9.34 -0.29
C ASN A 3 25.28 9.59 -0.33
N LEU A 4 24.47 8.59 0.00
CA LEU A 4 23.02 8.74 0.17
C LEU A 4 22.76 9.70 1.33
N LYS A 5 21.82 10.61 1.13
CA LYS A 5 21.31 11.49 2.18
C LYS A 5 20.14 10.81 2.89
N THR A 6 19.96 11.07 4.17
CA THR A 6 18.88 10.47 4.99
C THR A 6 17.50 10.69 4.37
N ASN A 7 17.27 11.82 3.72
CA ASN A 7 16.00 12.13 3.04
C ASN A 7 15.76 11.32 1.74
N GLN A 8 16.73 10.52 1.30
CA GLN A 8 16.60 9.61 0.16
C GLN A 8 16.33 8.17 0.59
N ILE A 9 16.19 7.93 1.90
CA ILE A 9 15.96 6.61 2.47
C ILE A 9 14.57 6.64 3.13
N ALA A 10 13.81 5.59 2.91
CA ALA A 10 12.58 5.31 3.65
C ALA A 10 12.79 4.09 4.56
N VAL A 11 12.15 4.12 5.71
CA VAL A 11 11.97 2.95 6.57
C VAL A 11 10.59 2.36 6.31
N SER A 12 10.38 1.08 6.62
CA SER A 12 9.08 0.43 6.48
C SER A 12 8.67 -0.23 7.80
N ASN A 13 7.38 -0.21 8.10
CA ASN A 13 6.82 -0.94 9.23
C ASN A 13 6.65 -2.45 8.95
N PHE A 14 6.88 -2.91 7.73
CA PHE A 14 6.73 -4.33 7.36
C PHE A 14 7.51 -5.29 8.27
N PRO A 15 8.80 -5.06 8.65
CA PRO A 15 9.50 -5.97 9.55
C PRO A 15 8.88 -6.09 10.95
N TYR A 16 8.00 -5.18 11.30
CA TYR A 16 7.31 -5.12 12.59
C TYR A 16 5.90 -5.72 12.56
N TYR A 17 5.52 -6.50 11.57
CA TYR A 17 4.17 -7.06 11.42
C TYR A 17 3.71 -7.97 12.58
N LYS A 18 4.59 -8.33 13.50
CA LYS A 18 4.27 -9.05 14.76
C LYS A 18 4.20 -8.15 15.99
N TYR A 19 4.36 -6.85 15.82
CA TYR A 19 4.32 -5.85 16.89
C TYR A 19 3.17 -4.89 16.66
N SER A 20 2.77 -4.14 17.68
CA SER A 20 1.78 -3.08 17.51
C SER A 20 2.31 -1.95 16.62
N LEU A 21 1.40 -1.21 15.99
CA LEU A 21 1.75 -0.03 15.18
C LEU A 21 2.52 0.99 16.02
N ASP A 22 2.12 1.23 17.26
CA ASP A 22 2.78 2.19 18.16
C ASP A 22 4.24 1.80 18.40
N TYR A 23 4.50 0.53 18.70
CA TYR A 23 5.87 0.03 18.86
C TYR A 23 6.69 0.17 17.60
N ALA A 24 6.11 -0.15 16.44
CA ALA A 24 6.79 -0.05 15.15
C ALA A 24 7.19 1.40 14.85
N LEU A 25 6.26 2.35 14.96
CA LEU A 25 6.50 3.75 14.66
C LEU A 25 7.54 4.39 15.61
N ASP A 26 7.40 4.14 16.92
CA ASP A 26 8.37 4.60 17.91
C ASP A 26 9.78 4.03 17.64
N SER A 27 9.88 2.74 17.32
CA SER A 27 11.17 2.11 17.00
C SER A 27 11.81 2.72 15.75
N LEU A 28 11.02 2.94 14.69
CA LEU A 28 11.49 3.52 13.43
C LEU A 28 11.94 4.99 13.63
N ALA A 29 11.19 5.75 14.42
CA ALA A 29 11.56 7.13 14.76
C ALA A 29 12.85 7.20 15.58
N ARG A 30 13.01 6.32 16.58
CA ARG A 30 14.25 6.24 17.39
C ARG A 30 15.50 5.85 16.58
N MET A 31 15.34 5.06 15.53
CA MET A 31 16.43 4.74 14.58
C MET A 31 16.77 5.92 13.65
N GLY A 32 16.08 7.04 13.75
CA GLY A 32 16.33 8.23 12.93
C GLY A 32 15.57 8.23 11.60
N GLY A 33 14.62 7.34 11.42
CA GLY A 33 13.69 7.33 10.27
C GLY A 33 12.98 8.68 10.13
N LYS A 34 12.78 9.12 8.89
CA LYS A 34 12.02 10.34 8.56
C LYS A 34 10.94 10.04 7.53
N ASN A 35 11.26 9.27 6.51
CA ASN A 35 10.34 8.86 5.47
C ASN A 35 9.88 7.43 5.76
N LEU A 36 8.59 7.19 5.63
CA LEU A 36 7.95 5.89 5.90
C LEU A 36 7.29 5.37 4.62
N GLU A 37 7.64 4.17 4.22
CA GLU A 37 6.75 3.32 3.46
C GLU A 37 5.78 2.67 4.45
N PHE A 38 4.52 3.08 4.40
CA PHE A 38 3.49 2.50 5.26
C PHE A 38 2.96 1.22 4.63
N TYR A 39 3.40 0.08 5.16
CA TYR A 39 2.89 -1.23 4.76
C TYR A 39 1.60 -1.53 5.52
N ALA A 40 0.50 -1.58 4.80
CA ALA A 40 -0.84 -1.70 5.37
C ALA A 40 -1.22 -3.19 5.53
N CYS A 41 -0.87 -3.76 6.67
CA CYS A 41 -1.14 -5.16 7.04
C CYS A 41 -1.68 -5.26 8.46
N ASP A 42 -2.27 -6.39 8.83
CA ASP A 42 -2.55 -6.71 10.22
C ASP A 42 -1.22 -6.93 10.99
N PRO A 43 -1.07 -6.46 12.24
CA PRO A 43 -2.07 -5.79 13.10
C PRO A 43 -2.04 -4.25 12.98
N HIS A 44 -1.34 -3.68 12.00
CA HIS A 44 -1.15 -2.24 11.90
C HIS A 44 -2.38 -1.53 11.31
N LEU A 45 -2.77 -1.89 10.11
CA LEU A 45 -3.96 -1.39 9.41
C LEU A 45 -4.24 -2.28 8.19
N HIS A 46 -5.15 -3.25 8.31
CA HIS A 46 -5.52 -4.09 7.17
C HIS A 46 -6.64 -3.45 6.36
N MET A 47 -6.50 -3.42 5.03
CA MET A 47 -7.41 -2.65 4.17
C MET A 47 -8.86 -3.13 4.22
N ASP A 48 -9.11 -4.45 4.33
CA ASP A 48 -10.47 -4.97 4.37
C ASP A 48 -11.22 -4.61 5.66
N ASP A 49 -10.49 -4.50 6.77
CA ASP A 49 -11.06 -4.28 8.11
C ASP A 49 -11.09 -2.79 8.51
N ALA A 50 -10.19 -1.98 7.92
CA ALA A 50 -10.00 -0.60 8.33
C ALA A 50 -11.22 0.28 8.05
N SER A 51 -11.73 0.93 9.08
CA SER A 51 -12.68 2.04 8.96
C SER A 51 -11.94 3.36 8.65
N VAL A 52 -12.70 4.37 8.22
CA VAL A 52 -12.16 5.74 8.05
C VAL A 52 -11.52 6.26 9.36
N SER A 53 -12.08 5.91 10.50
CA SER A 53 -11.55 6.29 11.82
C SER A 53 -10.20 5.63 12.10
N ASP A 54 -10.02 4.37 11.69
CA ASP A 54 -8.76 3.63 11.86
C ASP A 54 -7.67 4.22 10.98
N ILE A 55 -7.99 4.56 9.73
CA ILE A 55 -7.08 5.22 8.79
C ILE A 55 -6.60 6.56 9.38
N LYS A 56 -7.54 7.40 9.87
CA LYS A 56 -7.22 8.69 10.51
C LYS A 56 -6.35 8.52 11.74
N THR A 57 -6.62 7.50 12.53
CA THR A 57 -5.84 7.19 13.73
C THR A 57 -4.42 6.77 13.37
N ALA A 58 -4.25 5.90 12.38
CA ALA A 58 -2.93 5.49 11.90
C ALA A 58 -2.15 6.69 11.34
N ALA A 59 -2.77 7.51 10.50
CA ALA A 59 -2.16 8.71 9.93
C ALA A 59 -1.71 9.69 11.02
N ARG A 60 -2.52 9.93 12.06
CA ARG A 60 -2.16 10.75 13.21
C ARG A 60 -0.95 10.19 13.94
N LYS A 61 -0.93 8.89 14.25
CA LYS A 61 0.19 8.22 14.92
C LYS A 61 1.50 8.35 14.15
N VAL A 62 1.47 8.20 12.82
CA VAL A 62 2.64 8.41 11.96
C VAL A 62 3.19 9.83 12.14
N ARG A 63 2.33 10.85 12.06
CA ARG A 63 2.72 12.26 12.23
C ARG A 63 3.25 12.56 13.63
N GLU A 64 2.63 12.04 14.68
CA GLU A 64 3.05 12.22 16.09
C GLU A 64 4.44 11.65 16.35
N ASN A 65 4.85 10.61 15.63
CA ASN A 65 6.21 10.05 15.68
C ASN A 65 7.22 10.81 14.80
N GLY A 66 6.82 11.91 14.16
CA GLY A 66 7.70 12.71 13.30
C GLY A 66 8.09 12.02 11.99
N LEU A 67 7.31 11.03 11.57
CA LEU A 67 7.47 10.31 10.31
C LEU A 67 6.58 10.94 9.23
N LYS A 68 7.05 10.91 7.97
CA LYS A 68 6.29 11.29 6.79
C LYS A 68 6.06 10.07 5.91
N THR A 69 4.81 9.73 5.66
CA THR A 69 4.48 8.67 4.68
C THR A 69 4.86 9.14 3.27
N ILE A 70 5.64 8.36 2.55
CA ILE A 70 6.05 8.62 1.16
C ILE A 70 5.53 7.57 0.19
N CYS A 71 5.07 6.43 0.69
CA CYS A 71 4.43 5.38 -0.09
C CYS A 71 3.47 4.60 0.82
N VAL A 72 2.31 4.25 0.31
CA VAL A 72 1.39 3.29 0.94
C VAL A 72 1.41 2.00 0.12
N THR A 73 1.73 0.90 0.79
CA THR A 73 1.78 -0.45 0.20
C THR A 73 0.78 -1.33 0.93
N PRO A 74 -0.36 -1.68 0.34
CA PRO A 74 -1.30 -2.63 0.96
C PRO A 74 -0.70 -4.03 1.01
N GLU A 75 -1.12 -4.85 1.97
CA GLU A 75 -0.83 -6.29 1.95
C GLU A 75 -1.42 -6.91 0.68
N GLN A 76 -0.59 -7.49 -0.15
CA GLN A 76 -0.96 -7.99 -1.47
C GLN A 76 -0.19 -9.26 -1.89
N CYS A 77 0.75 -9.72 -1.04
CA CYS A 77 1.58 -10.88 -1.34
C CYS A 77 1.02 -12.18 -0.76
N ASN A 78 0.45 -12.13 0.43
CA ASN A 78 0.00 -13.31 1.20
C ASN A 78 -1.52 -13.50 1.18
N TYR A 79 -2.26 -12.55 0.66
CA TYR A 79 -3.72 -12.59 0.55
C TYR A 79 -4.16 -12.72 -0.89
N PRO A 80 -5.40 -13.13 -1.14
CA PRO A 80 -5.92 -13.30 -2.50
C PRO A 80 -6.24 -11.96 -3.17
N VAL A 81 -5.28 -11.00 -3.10
CA VAL A 81 -5.34 -9.74 -3.83
C VAL A 81 -4.70 -9.96 -5.19
N ASN A 82 -5.51 -10.06 -6.23
CA ASN A 82 -5.06 -10.35 -7.58
C ASN A 82 -5.93 -9.66 -8.63
N ILE A 83 -5.45 -8.53 -9.16
CA ILE A 83 -6.16 -7.74 -10.17
C ILE A 83 -6.11 -8.34 -11.57
N ALA A 84 -5.32 -9.40 -11.80
CA ALA A 84 -5.28 -10.17 -13.05
C ALA A 84 -6.08 -11.48 -12.97
N SER A 85 -6.78 -11.75 -11.86
CA SER A 85 -7.58 -12.97 -11.68
C SER A 85 -8.63 -13.16 -12.77
N ALA A 86 -8.75 -14.38 -13.31
CA ALA A 86 -9.84 -14.76 -14.19
C ALA A 86 -11.21 -14.73 -13.46
N ASN A 87 -11.21 -14.95 -12.14
CA ASN A 87 -12.40 -14.81 -11.31
C ASN A 87 -12.76 -13.33 -11.13
N ILE A 88 -13.87 -12.92 -11.76
CA ILE A 88 -14.34 -11.52 -11.74
C ILE A 88 -14.60 -11.01 -10.32
N ALA A 89 -15.15 -11.84 -9.43
CA ALA A 89 -15.41 -11.44 -8.04
C ALA A 89 -14.10 -11.19 -7.27
N ALA A 90 -13.10 -12.04 -7.44
CA ALA A 90 -11.78 -11.89 -6.84
C ALA A 90 -11.08 -10.64 -7.39
N ARG A 91 -11.17 -10.39 -8.71
CA ARG A 91 -10.58 -9.21 -9.34
C ARG A 91 -11.23 -7.91 -8.83
N LYS A 92 -12.57 -7.85 -8.75
CA LYS A 92 -13.28 -6.69 -8.21
C LYS A 92 -12.94 -6.41 -6.74
N ARG A 93 -12.86 -7.43 -5.90
CA ARG A 93 -12.44 -7.30 -4.51
C ARG A 93 -11.02 -6.76 -4.42
N SER A 94 -10.10 -7.25 -5.23
CA SER A 94 -8.71 -6.81 -5.26
C SER A 94 -8.58 -5.34 -5.67
N ILE A 95 -9.37 -4.91 -6.65
CA ILE A 95 -9.45 -3.50 -7.04
C ILE A 95 -9.95 -2.63 -5.87
N ALA A 96 -10.96 -3.09 -5.13
CA ALA A 96 -11.47 -2.35 -3.97
C ALA A 96 -10.41 -2.18 -2.86
N VAL A 97 -9.54 -3.18 -2.64
CA VAL A 97 -8.40 -3.05 -1.71
C VAL A 97 -7.46 -1.93 -2.15
N TYR A 98 -7.14 -1.84 -3.44
CA TYR A 98 -6.26 -0.80 -3.98
C TYR A 98 -6.89 0.60 -3.93
N VAL A 99 -8.20 0.70 -4.17
CA VAL A 99 -8.94 1.97 -3.99
C VAL A 99 -8.82 2.44 -2.54
N LYS A 100 -9.03 1.55 -1.58
CA LYS A 100 -8.91 1.89 -0.15
C LYS A 100 -7.47 2.26 0.25
N ALA A 101 -6.47 1.67 -0.40
CA ALA A 101 -5.07 2.07 -0.21
C ALA A 101 -4.81 3.50 -0.73
N MET A 102 -5.42 3.90 -1.86
CA MET A 102 -5.36 5.30 -2.34
C MET A 102 -6.04 6.27 -1.36
N GLU A 103 -7.22 5.93 -0.83
CA GLU A 103 -7.90 6.72 0.20
C GLU A 103 -7.02 6.87 1.45
N THR A 104 -6.35 5.79 1.85
CA THR A 104 -5.39 5.79 2.96
C THR A 104 -4.20 6.71 2.67
N ALA A 105 -3.66 6.68 1.45
CA ALA A 105 -2.56 7.55 1.05
C ALA A 105 -2.96 9.03 1.11
N VAL A 106 -4.16 9.39 0.65
CA VAL A 106 -4.70 10.76 0.78
C VAL A 106 -4.75 11.20 2.24
N GLU A 107 -5.28 10.37 3.13
CA GLU A 107 -5.36 10.71 4.57
C GLU A 107 -3.99 10.82 5.24
N MET A 108 -2.98 10.16 4.69
CA MET A 108 -1.58 10.21 5.15
C MET A 108 -0.73 11.31 4.47
N ASP A 109 -1.34 12.21 3.69
CA ASP A 109 -0.63 13.24 2.89
C ASP A 109 0.44 12.62 1.97
N CYS A 110 0.17 11.43 1.42
CA CYS A 110 1.05 10.66 0.57
C CYS A 110 0.50 10.64 -0.87
N GLN A 111 1.36 10.79 -1.86
CA GLN A 111 0.99 10.82 -3.28
C GLN A 111 1.43 9.56 -4.05
N LEU A 112 1.87 8.51 -3.35
CA LEU A 112 2.37 7.30 -3.99
C LEU A 112 1.79 6.05 -3.34
N CYS A 113 1.26 5.15 -4.17
CA CYS A 113 0.91 3.78 -3.77
C CYS A 113 1.72 2.78 -4.58
N GLN A 114 2.07 1.67 -3.96
CA GLN A 114 2.69 0.53 -4.65
C GLN A 114 1.67 -0.59 -4.81
N PHE A 115 1.41 -0.99 -6.07
CA PHE A 115 0.50 -2.09 -6.39
C PHE A 115 1.20 -3.17 -7.20
N LEU A 116 0.81 -4.42 -6.98
CA LEU A 116 1.21 -5.55 -7.82
C LEU A 116 0.27 -5.68 -9.02
N ALA A 117 0.84 -5.99 -10.18
CA ALA A 117 0.09 -6.18 -11.43
C ALA A 117 -0.82 -7.42 -11.42
N GLY A 118 -0.67 -8.28 -10.42
CA GLY A 118 -1.39 -9.55 -10.34
C GLY A 118 -0.65 -10.69 -11.04
N PHE A 119 -1.28 -11.84 -11.07
CA PHE A 119 -0.74 -13.07 -11.66
C PHE A 119 -1.88 -13.96 -12.18
N GLY A 120 -1.57 -14.89 -13.07
CA GLY A 120 -2.48 -15.94 -13.55
C GLY A 120 -2.10 -17.32 -13.05
N CYS A 121 -2.87 -18.31 -13.48
CA CYS A 121 -2.47 -19.71 -13.31
C CYS A 121 -1.39 -20.07 -14.33
N LEU A 122 -0.51 -21.02 -13.98
CA LEU A 122 0.60 -21.42 -14.84
C LEU A 122 0.15 -22.11 -16.14
N ASP A 123 -1.11 -22.52 -16.21
CA ASP A 123 -1.76 -23.17 -17.35
C ASP A 123 -2.71 -22.24 -18.13
N GLU A 124 -2.73 -20.93 -17.78
CA GLU A 124 -3.43 -19.89 -18.55
C GLU A 124 -2.51 -19.32 -19.64
N ALA A 125 -3.12 -18.77 -20.70
CA ALA A 125 -2.38 -18.01 -21.71
C ALA A 125 -1.89 -16.66 -21.13
N ASP A 126 -0.62 -16.34 -21.32
CA ASP A 126 -0.01 -15.10 -20.83
C ASP A 126 -0.71 -13.85 -21.35
N GLU A 127 -1.22 -13.86 -22.59
CA GLU A 127 -1.95 -12.77 -23.22
C GLU A 127 -3.24 -12.45 -22.45
N ASP A 128 -3.95 -13.46 -21.94
CA ASP A 128 -5.20 -13.27 -21.20
C ASP A 128 -4.93 -12.68 -19.81
N ILE A 129 -3.85 -13.14 -19.16
CA ILE A 129 -3.39 -12.61 -17.86
C ILE A 129 -2.99 -11.14 -18.04
N TRP A 130 -2.17 -10.86 -19.04
CA TRP A 130 -1.70 -9.51 -19.38
C TRP A 130 -2.86 -8.56 -19.65
N LYS A 131 -3.83 -8.98 -20.47
CA LYS A 131 -5.01 -8.17 -20.79
C LYS A 131 -5.78 -7.78 -19.54
N ARG A 132 -6.06 -8.73 -18.63
CA ARG A 132 -6.77 -8.47 -17.37
C ARG A 132 -5.99 -7.53 -16.45
N SER A 133 -4.67 -7.70 -16.39
CA SER A 133 -3.78 -6.82 -15.62
C SER A 133 -3.82 -5.38 -16.15
N VAL A 134 -3.65 -5.20 -17.46
CA VAL A 134 -3.68 -3.88 -18.10
C VAL A 134 -5.03 -3.20 -17.94
N GLU A 135 -6.14 -3.93 -18.11
CA GLU A 135 -7.50 -3.38 -17.90
C GLU A 135 -7.68 -2.89 -16.44
N SER A 136 -7.23 -3.70 -15.48
CA SER A 136 -7.37 -3.35 -14.05
C SER A 136 -6.46 -2.19 -13.65
N LEU A 137 -5.20 -2.18 -14.10
CA LEU A 137 -4.27 -1.09 -13.83
C LEU A 137 -4.69 0.20 -14.52
N GLY A 138 -5.20 0.14 -15.76
CA GLY A 138 -5.75 1.30 -16.46
C GLY A 138 -6.89 1.95 -15.68
N TYR A 139 -7.86 1.15 -15.23
CA TYR A 139 -8.94 1.64 -14.36
C TYR A 139 -8.41 2.27 -13.06
N LEU A 140 -7.44 1.64 -12.42
CA LEU A 140 -6.84 2.16 -11.18
C LEU A 140 -6.03 3.44 -11.44
N ALA A 141 -5.35 3.56 -12.57
CA ALA A 141 -4.60 4.76 -12.95
C ALA A 141 -5.54 5.95 -13.17
N ASP A 142 -6.63 5.76 -13.95
CA ASP A 142 -7.65 6.79 -14.17
C ASP A 142 -8.25 7.26 -12.83
N LEU A 143 -8.51 6.32 -11.92
CA LEU A 143 -9.03 6.66 -10.60
C LEU A 143 -7.97 7.38 -9.75
N ALA A 144 -6.71 6.94 -9.79
CA ALA A 144 -5.60 7.55 -9.04
C ALA A 144 -5.40 9.03 -9.40
N GLU A 145 -5.61 9.42 -10.67
CA GLU A 145 -5.60 10.83 -11.07
C GLU A 145 -6.63 11.65 -10.29
N THR A 146 -7.82 11.11 -10.03
CA THR A 146 -8.86 11.83 -9.27
C THR A 146 -8.50 12.03 -7.81
N TYR A 147 -7.65 11.17 -7.25
CA TYR A 147 -7.11 11.28 -5.89
C TYR A 147 -5.81 12.08 -5.81
N GLY A 148 -5.20 12.44 -6.94
CA GLY A 148 -3.85 13.03 -6.98
C GLY A 148 -2.76 12.05 -6.54
N ILE A 149 -2.95 10.75 -6.78
CA ILE A 149 -2.04 9.66 -6.42
C ILE A 149 -1.33 9.13 -7.66
N HIS A 150 -0.07 8.76 -7.51
CA HIS A 150 0.68 7.94 -8.45
C HIS A 150 0.66 6.47 -8.01
N ILE A 151 0.58 5.55 -8.96
CA ILE A 151 0.62 4.10 -8.71
C ILE A 151 1.73 3.43 -9.51
#